data_a36f9a5158c21547fc3f490913872125
#
_entry.id   a36f9a5158c21547fc3f490913872125
#
_cell.length_a   1.000
_cell.length_b   1.000
_cell.length_c   1.000
_cell.angle_alpha   90.00
_cell.angle_beta   90.00
_cell.angle_gamma   90.00
#
_symmetry.space_group_name_H-M   'P 1'
#
loop_
_entity.id
_entity.type
_entity.pdbx_description
1 polymer ?
#
loop_
_entity_poly.entity_id
_entity_poly.type
_entity_poly.pdbx_seq_one_letter_code
_entity_poly.pdbx_strand_id
1 'polypeptide(L)'
;MKLTQLILEKRNKPKLVVMAGGSGTGKSYLLNQLDLGSLHQVNPDKYVEDPNSPAYNKLSPGVALANKEAEALADDKTSFVWDTTASNPDKIKLFLNKGYDVYMVMVYTHPVIAYLSNAKRKRQIPATAVFSTWRNVYDLIDKYNKMLKGNLSIFVNTRGGEFDKYVKEFNTAAKNGAAGISDYLENLNKKEKIGGSSFRDPYKMSDQEEQEFYNAVKNIDYDVNDYSEDRALKKYFTDWYRKKGEGPGDDKMKQRLASHRSGKERDQVRHKQALDDIADMLFDPLFQAKLLHSTPAEIDKKVQKFLS
;
A
#
# COMPACT_ATOMS: atom_id res chain seq x y z
N MET A 1 -40.65 16.86 10.69
CA MET A 1 -39.80 17.13 9.52
C MET A 1 -40.65 16.92 8.27
N LYS A 2 -40.73 17.92 7.36
CA LYS A 2 -41.58 17.79 6.16
C LYS A 2 -40.93 16.87 5.13
N LEU A 3 -41.69 16.01 4.46
CA LEU A 3 -41.19 15.08 3.43
C LEU A 3 -40.31 15.75 2.37
N THR A 4 -40.62 17.00 2.03
CA THR A 4 -39.87 17.85 1.12
C THR A 4 -38.45 18.17 1.61
N GLN A 5 -38.26 18.37 2.92
CA GLN A 5 -36.95 18.59 3.53
C GLN A 5 -36.10 17.32 3.49
N LEU A 6 -36.70 16.15 3.75
CA LEU A 6 -36.03 14.84 3.62
C LEU A 6 -35.60 14.53 2.18
N ILE A 7 -36.42 14.94 1.18
CA ILE A 7 -36.11 14.75 -0.24
C ILE A 7 -35.00 15.69 -0.70
N LEU A 8 -34.96 16.93 -0.20
CA LEU A 8 -33.91 17.91 -0.48
C LEU A 8 -32.58 17.53 0.19
N GLU A 9 -32.63 17.03 1.43
CA GLU A 9 -31.45 16.53 2.13
C GLU A 9 -30.84 15.29 1.45
N LYS A 10 -31.66 14.40 0.86
CA LYS A 10 -31.19 13.27 0.07
C LYS A 10 -30.54 13.67 -1.26
N ARG A 11 -30.96 14.79 -1.87
CA ARG A 11 -30.43 15.26 -3.15
C ARG A 11 -29.08 16.00 -3.03
N ASN A 12 -28.71 16.46 -1.84
CA ASN A 12 -27.53 17.30 -1.64
C ASN A 12 -26.44 16.65 -0.79
N LYS A 13 -26.44 15.33 -0.61
CA LYS A 13 -25.35 14.68 0.09
C LYS A 13 -24.06 14.76 -0.71
N PRO A 14 -22.94 15.15 -0.08
CA PRO A 14 -21.66 15.12 -0.76
C PRO A 14 -21.30 13.68 -1.14
N LYS A 15 -20.67 13.53 -2.29
CA LYS A 15 -20.34 12.23 -2.88
C LYS A 15 -18.83 12.01 -2.85
N LEU A 16 -18.43 10.82 -2.45
CA LEU A 16 -17.05 10.38 -2.45
C LEU A 16 -16.89 9.15 -3.33
N VAL A 17 -16.08 9.26 -4.37
CA VAL A 17 -15.63 8.11 -5.17
C VAL A 17 -14.26 7.68 -4.65
N VAL A 18 -14.16 6.45 -4.17
CA VAL A 18 -12.89 5.88 -3.66
C VAL A 18 -12.31 4.95 -4.71
N MET A 19 -11.12 5.28 -5.21
CA MET A 19 -10.32 4.36 -6.02
C MET A 19 -9.45 3.54 -5.09
N ALA A 20 -9.76 2.25 -4.94
CA ALA A 20 -9.10 1.34 -4.01
C ALA A 20 -8.21 0.33 -4.72
N GLY A 21 -7.11 -0.07 -4.09
CA GLY A 21 -6.20 -1.08 -4.62
C GLY A 21 -4.75 -0.83 -4.26
N GLY A 22 -3.94 -1.88 -4.22
CA GLY A 22 -2.52 -1.82 -3.89
C GLY A 22 -1.66 -1.10 -4.94
N SER A 23 -0.37 -0.98 -4.66
CA SER A 23 0.59 -0.49 -5.66
C SER A 23 0.65 -1.45 -6.86
N GLY A 24 0.77 -0.91 -8.06
CA GLY A 24 0.90 -1.72 -9.28
C GLY A 24 -0.40 -2.33 -9.81
N THR A 25 -1.55 -2.16 -9.14
CA THR A 25 -2.83 -2.76 -9.57
C THR A 25 -3.46 -2.10 -10.80
N GLY A 26 -3.06 -0.87 -11.13
CA GLY A 26 -3.57 -0.14 -12.29
C GLY A 26 -4.72 0.80 -11.99
N LYS A 27 -4.82 1.32 -10.76
CA LYS A 27 -5.82 2.34 -10.40
C LYS A 27 -5.83 3.53 -11.36
N SER A 28 -4.66 4.11 -11.62
CA SER A 28 -4.54 5.26 -12.53
C SER A 28 -4.98 4.94 -13.96
N TYR A 29 -4.76 3.70 -14.42
CA TYR A 29 -5.26 3.26 -15.74
C TYR A 29 -6.79 3.30 -15.79
N LEU A 30 -7.46 2.75 -14.78
CA LEU A 30 -8.92 2.78 -14.72
C LEU A 30 -9.45 4.19 -14.47
N LEU A 31 -8.81 4.94 -13.57
CA LEU A 31 -9.20 6.31 -13.23
C LEU A 31 -9.29 7.21 -14.48
N ASN A 32 -8.34 7.05 -15.43
CA ASN A 32 -8.32 7.79 -16.69
C ASN A 32 -9.41 7.36 -17.69
N GLN A 33 -10.16 6.29 -17.42
CA GLN A 33 -11.26 5.80 -18.25
C GLN A 33 -12.64 6.13 -17.66
N LEU A 34 -12.68 6.69 -16.45
CA LEU A 34 -13.91 7.11 -15.82
C LEU A 34 -14.15 8.60 -16.10
N ASP A 35 -15.37 8.94 -16.47
CA ASP A 35 -15.79 10.34 -16.55
C ASP A 35 -16.16 10.84 -15.15
N LEU A 36 -15.19 11.41 -14.47
CA LEU A 36 -15.37 11.96 -13.12
C LEU A 36 -15.67 13.46 -13.12
N GLY A 37 -15.84 14.03 -14.32
CA GLY A 37 -16.15 15.45 -14.49
C GLY A 37 -15.11 16.37 -13.83
N SER A 38 -15.60 17.38 -13.10
CA SER A 38 -14.77 18.35 -12.39
C SER A 38 -14.47 17.96 -10.95
N LEU A 39 -14.70 16.70 -10.54
CA LEU A 39 -14.44 16.29 -9.15
C LEU A 39 -12.95 16.45 -8.81
N HIS A 40 -12.72 17.07 -7.67
CA HIS A 40 -11.37 17.22 -7.14
C HIS A 40 -10.76 15.85 -6.82
N GLN A 41 -9.51 15.61 -7.25
CA GLN A 41 -8.82 14.34 -7.03
C GLN A 41 -7.79 14.48 -5.91
N VAL A 42 -7.99 13.74 -4.84
CA VAL A 42 -7.02 13.57 -3.75
C VAL A 42 -6.16 12.36 -4.03
N ASN A 43 -4.84 12.57 -4.21
CA ASN A 43 -3.89 11.51 -4.50
C ASN A 43 -2.56 11.77 -3.76
N PRO A 44 -2.05 10.84 -2.94
CA PRO A 44 -0.76 10.96 -2.28
C PRO A 44 0.42 11.21 -3.23
N ASP A 45 0.38 10.64 -4.43
CA ASP A 45 1.46 10.76 -5.41
C ASP A 45 1.68 12.22 -5.84
N LYS A 46 0.63 13.05 -5.89
CA LYS A 46 0.71 14.49 -6.13
C LYS A 46 1.72 15.19 -5.18
N TYR A 47 1.72 14.81 -3.91
CA TYR A 47 2.63 15.40 -2.93
C TYR A 47 4.04 14.80 -2.96
N VAL A 48 4.14 13.55 -3.35
CA VAL A 48 5.42 12.83 -3.36
C VAL A 48 6.24 13.14 -4.61
N GLU A 49 5.57 13.46 -5.71
CA GLU A 49 6.19 13.75 -7.01
C GLU A 49 6.46 15.25 -7.23
N ASP A 50 5.82 16.14 -6.48
CA ASP A 50 6.05 17.59 -6.56
C ASP A 50 7.35 17.98 -5.84
N PRO A 51 8.38 18.51 -6.55
CA PRO A 51 9.63 18.95 -5.95
C PRO A 51 9.46 20.05 -4.90
N ASN A 52 8.38 20.83 -4.96
CA ASN A 52 8.10 21.92 -4.01
C ASN A 52 7.34 21.44 -2.77
N SER A 53 6.89 20.19 -2.77
CA SER A 53 6.18 19.61 -1.64
C SER A 53 7.11 19.26 -0.49
N PRO A 54 6.73 19.50 0.78
CA PRO A 54 7.48 19.03 1.95
C PRO A 54 7.55 17.50 2.04
N ALA A 55 6.70 16.81 1.26
CA ALA A 55 6.65 15.37 1.15
C ALA A 55 7.39 14.82 -0.09
N TYR A 56 8.14 15.67 -0.83
CA TYR A 56 8.87 15.22 -2.01
C TYR A 56 9.72 13.98 -1.72
N ASN A 57 9.55 12.94 -2.53
CA ASN A 57 10.18 11.62 -2.37
C ASN A 57 9.91 10.91 -1.01
N LYS A 58 8.87 11.32 -0.25
CA LYS A 58 8.54 10.74 1.06
C LYS A 58 7.10 10.25 1.08
N LEU A 59 6.88 8.93 1.02
CA LEU A 59 5.53 8.35 0.91
C LEU A 59 4.66 8.63 2.14
N SER A 60 5.17 8.37 3.36
CA SER A 60 4.37 8.57 4.57
C SER A 60 3.91 10.01 4.78
N PRO A 61 4.77 11.03 4.63
CA PRO A 61 4.33 12.43 4.62
C PRO A 61 3.33 12.74 3.50
N GLY A 62 3.52 12.21 2.28
CA GLY A 62 2.59 12.41 1.17
C GLY A 62 1.20 11.84 1.45
N VAL A 63 1.13 10.64 2.03
CA VAL A 63 -0.13 10.04 2.49
C VAL A 63 -0.78 10.88 3.59
N ALA A 64 0.01 11.42 4.53
CA ALA A 64 -0.52 12.29 5.59
C ALA A 64 -1.13 13.58 5.03
N LEU A 65 -0.47 14.22 4.05
CA LEU A 65 -0.99 15.41 3.37
C LEU A 65 -2.27 15.12 2.59
N ALA A 66 -2.31 14.01 1.83
CA ALA A 66 -3.52 13.60 1.11
C ALA A 66 -4.70 13.29 2.06
N ASN A 67 -4.44 12.66 3.21
CA ASN A 67 -5.48 12.46 4.21
C ASN A 67 -6.01 13.79 4.76
N LYS A 68 -5.13 14.74 5.04
CA LYS A 68 -5.49 16.09 5.53
C LYS A 68 -6.32 16.85 4.51
N GLU A 69 -5.97 16.77 3.22
CA GLU A 69 -6.74 17.33 2.12
C GLU A 69 -8.14 16.70 2.05
N ALA A 70 -8.24 15.36 2.11
CA ALA A 70 -9.52 14.66 2.10
C ALA A 70 -10.41 15.06 3.30
N GLU A 71 -9.83 15.23 4.49
CA GLU A 71 -10.54 15.66 5.69
C GLU A 71 -11.06 17.11 5.57
N ALA A 72 -10.25 18.01 5.01
CA ALA A 72 -10.66 19.40 4.75
C ALA A 72 -11.84 19.47 3.75
N LEU A 73 -11.76 18.74 2.64
CA LEU A 73 -12.86 18.63 1.67
C LEU A 73 -14.12 18.04 2.33
N ALA A 74 -13.95 17.13 3.28
CA ALA A 74 -15.07 16.53 4.00
C ALA A 74 -15.72 17.52 4.98
N ASP A 75 -14.98 18.42 5.60
CA ASP A 75 -15.51 19.47 6.45
C ASP A 75 -16.30 20.49 5.64
N ASP A 76 -15.82 20.80 4.43
CA ASP A 76 -16.50 21.69 3.47
C ASP A 76 -17.66 21.04 2.71
N LYS A 77 -17.96 19.76 2.98
CA LYS A 77 -18.98 18.99 2.25
C LYS A 77 -18.79 18.97 0.73
N THR A 78 -17.56 19.06 0.28
CA THR A 78 -17.21 19.03 -1.14
C THR A 78 -17.16 17.59 -1.64
N SER A 79 -17.78 17.30 -2.78
CA SER A 79 -17.67 16.00 -3.45
C SER A 79 -16.29 15.83 -4.10
N PHE A 80 -15.67 14.66 -3.98
CA PHE A 80 -14.32 14.45 -4.51
C PHE A 80 -14.03 12.96 -4.82
N VAL A 81 -12.92 12.74 -5.49
CA VAL A 81 -12.34 11.41 -5.75
C VAL A 81 -11.14 11.21 -4.85
N TRP A 82 -11.03 10.06 -4.22
CA TRP A 82 -9.89 9.70 -3.38
C TRP A 82 -9.16 8.47 -3.92
N ASP A 83 -7.99 8.69 -4.51
CA ASP A 83 -7.08 7.59 -4.89
C ASP A 83 -6.28 7.15 -3.66
N THR A 84 -6.57 5.96 -3.18
CA THR A 84 -5.97 5.41 -1.96
C THR A 84 -5.81 3.89 -2.09
N THR A 85 -5.06 3.30 -1.18
CA THR A 85 -5.02 1.82 -1.07
C THR A 85 -6.31 1.26 -0.49
N ALA A 86 -7.03 2.06 0.31
CA ALA A 86 -8.19 1.63 1.10
C ALA A 86 -7.89 0.44 2.03
N SER A 87 -6.67 0.34 2.55
CA SER A 87 -6.28 -0.72 3.50
C SER A 87 -6.78 -0.48 4.93
N ASN A 88 -7.39 0.68 5.21
CA ASN A 88 -7.98 1.03 6.50
C ASN A 88 -9.46 1.40 6.36
N PRO A 89 -10.40 0.51 6.74
CA PRO A 89 -11.83 0.76 6.64
C PRO A 89 -12.33 1.91 7.52
N ASP A 90 -11.64 2.22 8.62
CA ASP A 90 -12.10 3.27 9.54
C ASP A 90 -12.03 4.65 8.89
N LYS A 91 -11.10 4.86 7.96
CA LYS A 91 -11.05 6.08 7.15
C LYS A 91 -12.29 6.24 6.26
N ILE A 92 -12.76 5.17 5.64
CA ILE A 92 -13.98 5.20 4.83
C ILE A 92 -15.20 5.43 5.73
N LYS A 93 -15.23 4.76 6.89
CA LYS A 93 -16.28 4.95 7.89
C LYS A 93 -16.38 6.39 8.39
N LEU A 94 -15.24 7.09 8.49
CA LEU A 94 -15.22 8.51 8.86
C LEU A 94 -16.05 9.35 7.88
N PHE A 95 -15.92 9.17 6.57
CA PHE A 95 -16.68 9.90 5.56
C PHE A 95 -18.17 9.54 5.59
N LEU A 96 -18.50 8.26 5.76
CA LEU A 96 -19.89 7.85 5.96
C LEU A 96 -20.52 8.54 7.18
N ASN A 97 -19.79 8.61 8.31
CA ASN A 97 -20.25 9.30 9.52
C ASN A 97 -20.38 10.83 9.33
N LYS A 98 -19.56 11.41 8.45
CA LYS A 98 -19.68 12.82 8.03
C LYS A 98 -20.83 13.05 7.04
N GLY A 99 -21.61 12.02 6.72
CA GLY A 99 -22.82 12.13 5.88
C GLY A 99 -22.58 12.02 4.38
N TYR A 100 -21.39 11.58 3.95
CA TYR A 100 -21.12 11.29 2.55
C TYR A 100 -21.85 10.05 2.07
N ASP A 101 -22.34 10.10 0.84
CA ASP A 101 -22.55 8.89 0.06
C ASP A 101 -21.20 8.47 -0.53
N VAL A 102 -20.85 7.20 -0.37
CA VAL A 102 -19.56 6.66 -0.80
C VAL A 102 -19.75 5.56 -1.83
N TYR A 103 -19.04 5.67 -2.95
CA TYR A 103 -18.90 4.63 -3.95
C TYR A 103 -17.44 4.19 -4.06
N MET A 104 -17.17 2.89 -3.98
CA MET A 104 -15.82 2.36 -4.09
C MET A 104 -15.64 1.60 -5.41
N VAL A 105 -14.58 1.94 -6.11
CA VAL A 105 -14.07 1.18 -7.25
C VAL A 105 -12.78 0.51 -6.83
N MET A 106 -12.83 -0.79 -6.62
CA MET A 106 -11.67 -1.58 -6.22
C MET A 106 -11.00 -2.19 -7.46
N VAL A 107 -9.73 -1.90 -7.65
CA VAL A 107 -8.94 -2.43 -8.76
C VAL A 107 -8.13 -3.62 -8.27
N TYR A 108 -8.56 -4.82 -8.67
CA TYR A 108 -7.84 -6.06 -8.40
C TYR A 108 -6.88 -6.38 -9.54
N THR A 109 -5.72 -6.90 -9.21
CA THR A 109 -4.84 -7.63 -10.13
C THR A 109 -4.13 -8.74 -9.39
N HIS A 110 -3.67 -9.75 -10.11
CA HIS A 110 -2.91 -10.85 -9.52
C HIS A 110 -1.66 -10.32 -8.79
N PRO A 111 -1.26 -10.87 -7.62
CA PRO A 111 -0.17 -10.31 -6.81
C PRO A 111 1.16 -10.22 -7.55
N VAL A 112 1.51 -11.19 -8.40
CA VAL A 112 2.73 -11.12 -9.20
C VAL A 112 2.67 -10.02 -10.27
N ILE A 113 1.49 -9.74 -10.83
CA ILE A 113 1.32 -8.63 -11.79
C ILE A 113 1.50 -7.29 -11.06
N ALA A 114 0.93 -7.15 -9.86
CA ALA A 114 1.12 -5.96 -9.03
C ALA A 114 2.61 -5.74 -8.73
N TYR A 115 3.32 -6.81 -8.37
CA TYR A 115 4.75 -6.78 -8.08
C TYR A 115 5.57 -6.37 -9.31
N LEU A 116 5.41 -7.03 -10.45
CA LEU A 116 6.12 -6.71 -11.70
C LEU A 116 5.78 -5.29 -12.21
N SER A 117 4.52 -4.87 -12.06
CA SER A 117 4.10 -3.51 -12.42
C SER A 117 4.73 -2.46 -11.50
N ASN A 118 4.87 -2.75 -10.21
CA ASN A 118 5.60 -1.90 -9.28
C ASN A 118 7.08 -1.80 -9.65
N ALA A 119 7.71 -2.91 -10.04
CA ALA A 119 9.11 -2.95 -10.43
C ALA A 119 9.43 -2.11 -11.68
N LYS A 120 8.45 -1.92 -12.58
CA LYS A 120 8.57 -1.07 -13.77
C LYS A 120 8.35 0.43 -13.49
N ARG A 121 7.94 0.80 -12.26
CA ARG A 121 7.69 2.21 -11.90
C ARG A 121 9.00 2.95 -11.65
N LYS A 122 9.01 4.25 -11.99
CA LYS A 122 10.12 5.16 -11.63
C LYS A 122 10.35 5.17 -10.11
N ARG A 123 9.25 5.18 -9.33
CA ARG A 123 9.26 5.03 -7.88
C ARG A 123 8.74 3.64 -7.51
N GLN A 124 9.60 2.80 -7.02
CA GLN A 124 9.28 1.45 -6.56
C GLN A 124 9.07 1.45 -5.03
N ILE A 125 8.15 0.62 -4.56
CA ILE A 125 8.04 0.31 -3.13
C ILE A 125 8.55 -1.11 -2.87
N PRO A 126 9.02 -1.43 -1.65
CA PRO A 126 9.53 -2.76 -1.31
C PRO A 126 8.49 -3.86 -1.59
N ALA A 127 8.96 -5.04 -1.99
CA ALA A 127 8.11 -6.21 -2.22
C ALA A 127 7.20 -6.51 -1.02
N THR A 128 7.75 -6.43 0.20
CA THR A 128 7.02 -6.60 1.45
C THR A 128 5.81 -5.68 1.55
N ALA A 129 5.95 -4.41 1.14
CA ALA A 129 4.87 -3.44 1.15
C ALA A 129 3.85 -3.71 0.02
N VAL A 130 4.30 -4.18 -1.17
CA VAL A 130 3.39 -4.57 -2.26
C VAL A 130 2.47 -5.69 -1.80
N PHE A 131 3.02 -6.79 -1.29
CA PHE A 131 2.26 -7.99 -0.89
C PHE A 131 1.41 -7.74 0.35
N SER A 132 1.94 -7.08 1.38
CA SER A 132 1.16 -6.73 2.57
C SER A 132 -0.02 -5.82 2.24
N THR A 133 0.18 -4.81 1.38
CA THR A 133 -0.91 -3.92 0.96
C THR A 133 -1.93 -4.67 0.12
N TRP A 134 -1.49 -5.53 -0.81
CA TRP A 134 -2.36 -6.37 -1.63
C TRP A 134 -3.27 -7.21 -0.74
N ARG A 135 -2.68 -8.00 0.15
CA ARG A 135 -3.42 -8.84 1.10
C ARG A 135 -4.42 -8.03 1.92
N ASN A 136 -3.97 -6.92 2.54
CA ASN A 136 -4.80 -6.11 3.42
C ASN A 136 -6.00 -5.47 2.72
N VAL A 137 -5.87 -5.11 1.44
CA VAL A 137 -6.95 -4.50 0.66
C VAL A 137 -8.02 -5.53 0.31
N TYR A 138 -7.61 -6.69 -0.20
CA TYR A 138 -8.56 -7.66 -0.74
C TYR A 138 -9.20 -8.54 0.34
N ASP A 139 -8.56 -8.71 1.48
CA ASP A 139 -9.17 -9.29 2.68
C ASP A 139 -10.39 -8.49 3.20
N LEU A 140 -10.47 -7.21 2.82
CA LEU A 140 -11.52 -6.30 3.25
C LEU A 140 -12.74 -6.23 2.30
N ILE A 141 -12.78 -7.01 1.21
CA ILE A 141 -13.88 -6.96 0.23
C ILE A 141 -15.25 -7.11 0.90
N ASP A 142 -15.43 -8.13 1.72
CA ASP A 142 -16.70 -8.39 2.41
C ASP A 142 -17.09 -7.26 3.36
N LYS A 143 -16.09 -6.71 4.07
CA LYS A 143 -16.32 -5.59 4.98
C LYS A 143 -16.77 -4.35 4.23
N TYR A 144 -16.15 -4.06 3.09
CA TYR A 144 -16.55 -2.93 2.25
C TYR A 144 -17.90 -3.17 1.59
N ASN A 145 -18.19 -4.38 1.11
CA ASN A 145 -19.48 -4.69 0.52
C ASN A 145 -20.62 -4.47 1.51
N LYS A 146 -20.47 -4.94 2.76
CA LYS A 146 -21.44 -4.71 3.85
C LYS A 146 -21.55 -3.23 4.22
N MET A 147 -20.42 -2.54 4.34
CA MET A 147 -20.34 -1.13 4.76
C MET A 147 -21.00 -0.20 3.73
N LEU A 148 -20.75 -0.44 2.44
CA LEU A 148 -21.15 0.43 1.33
C LEU A 148 -22.50 0.01 0.73
N LYS A 149 -23.14 -1.05 1.25
CA LYS A 149 -24.48 -1.49 0.85
C LYS A 149 -24.65 -1.65 -0.67
N GLY A 150 -23.67 -2.25 -1.33
CA GLY A 150 -23.67 -2.48 -2.78
C GLY A 150 -23.02 -1.37 -3.63
N ASN A 151 -22.59 -0.27 -3.03
CA ASN A 151 -21.80 0.77 -3.73
C ASN A 151 -20.32 0.38 -3.84
N LEU A 152 -20.05 -0.85 -4.28
CA LEU A 152 -18.73 -1.40 -4.55
C LEU A 152 -18.72 -2.04 -5.93
N SER A 153 -17.76 -1.67 -6.75
CA SER A 153 -17.43 -2.37 -8.00
C SER A 153 -16.00 -2.87 -7.96
N ILE A 154 -15.75 -4.04 -8.55
CA ILE A 154 -14.41 -4.61 -8.66
C ILE A 154 -14.02 -4.66 -10.13
N PHE A 155 -12.92 -4.04 -10.48
CA PHE A 155 -12.27 -4.14 -11.78
C PHE A 155 -11.12 -5.13 -11.69
N VAL A 156 -11.20 -6.24 -12.43
CA VAL A 156 -10.13 -7.24 -12.52
C VAL A 156 -9.19 -6.86 -13.67
N ASN A 157 -8.02 -6.34 -13.33
CA ASN A 157 -7.02 -5.91 -14.29
C ASN A 157 -6.03 -7.05 -14.57
N THR A 158 -6.23 -7.80 -15.62
CA THR A 158 -5.36 -8.92 -16.03
C THR A 158 -4.10 -8.47 -16.74
N ARG A 159 -4.05 -7.21 -17.22
CA ARG A 159 -2.94 -6.66 -18.02
C ARG A 159 -2.64 -7.40 -19.32
N GLY A 160 -3.54 -8.28 -19.77
CA GLY A 160 -3.35 -9.09 -20.97
C GLY A 160 -2.37 -10.25 -20.81
N GLY A 161 -2.22 -11.05 -21.87
CA GLY A 161 -1.52 -12.34 -21.83
C GLY A 161 -0.01 -12.26 -21.60
N GLU A 162 0.63 -11.08 -21.64
CA GLU A 162 2.07 -10.93 -21.38
C GLU A 162 2.47 -11.41 -19.97
N PHE A 163 1.52 -11.39 -19.02
CA PHE A 163 1.74 -11.81 -17.65
C PHE A 163 1.31 -13.25 -17.34
N ASP A 164 0.62 -13.93 -18.26
CA ASP A 164 0.03 -15.27 -18.01
C ASP A 164 1.06 -16.28 -17.53
N LYS A 165 2.26 -16.24 -18.10
CA LYS A 165 3.37 -17.11 -17.68
C LYS A 165 3.73 -16.88 -16.21
N TYR A 166 3.89 -15.63 -15.82
CA TYR A 166 4.25 -15.25 -14.44
C TYR A 166 3.14 -15.65 -13.45
N VAL A 167 1.88 -15.44 -13.84
CA VAL A 167 0.71 -15.86 -13.04
C VAL A 167 0.72 -17.38 -12.83
N LYS A 168 0.95 -18.16 -13.90
CA LYS A 168 1.00 -19.64 -13.81
C LYS A 168 2.16 -20.13 -12.94
N GLU A 169 3.35 -19.55 -13.11
CA GLU A 169 4.53 -19.88 -12.33
C GLU A 169 4.34 -19.51 -10.84
N PHE A 170 3.80 -18.32 -10.56
CA PHE A 170 3.51 -17.87 -9.20
C PHE A 170 2.46 -18.76 -8.52
N ASN A 171 1.36 -19.10 -9.20
CA ASN A 171 0.35 -20.01 -8.66
C ASN A 171 0.90 -21.40 -8.38
N THR A 172 1.84 -21.88 -9.19
CA THR A 172 2.52 -23.16 -8.93
C THR A 172 3.36 -23.06 -7.65
N ALA A 173 4.11 -21.98 -7.48
CA ALA A 173 4.92 -21.72 -6.29
C ALA A 173 4.06 -21.54 -5.04
N ALA A 174 2.93 -20.84 -5.15
CA ALA A 174 2.01 -20.57 -4.06
C ALA A 174 1.38 -21.83 -3.45
N LYS A 175 1.36 -22.98 -4.17
CA LYS A 175 0.95 -24.26 -3.59
C LYS A 175 1.84 -24.70 -2.41
N ASN A 176 3.06 -24.19 -2.32
CA ASN A 176 3.99 -24.42 -1.23
C ASN A 176 4.00 -23.26 -0.20
N GLY A 177 2.95 -22.45 -0.16
CA GLY A 177 2.80 -21.32 0.76
C GLY A 177 3.85 -20.24 0.59
N ALA A 178 4.14 -19.53 1.68
CA ALA A 178 5.10 -18.43 1.69
C ALA A 178 6.50 -18.81 1.22
N ALA A 179 6.97 -20.02 1.57
CA ALA A 179 8.30 -20.48 1.17
C ALA A 179 8.41 -20.57 -0.35
N GLY A 180 7.45 -21.23 -1.01
CA GLY A 180 7.43 -21.38 -2.46
C GLY A 180 7.33 -20.01 -3.17
N ILE A 181 6.50 -19.10 -2.66
CA ILE A 181 6.39 -17.73 -3.21
C ILE A 181 7.72 -16.99 -3.05
N SER A 182 8.38 -17.09 -1.90
CA SER A 182 9.65 -16.41 -1.64
C SER A 182 10.74 -16.89 -2.60
N ASP A 183 10.90 -18.20 -2.77
CA ASP A 183 11.86 -18.80 -3.70
C ASP A 183 11.59 -18.37 -5.15
N TYR A 184 10.32 -18.34 -5.53
CA TYR A 184 9.92 -17.85 -6.86
C TYR A 184 10.30 -16.40 -7.07
N LEU A 185 10.00 -15.51 -6.11
CA LEU A 185 10.31 -14.09 -6.19
C LEU A 185 11.81 -13.83 -6.23
N GLU A 186 12.61 -14.58 -5.49
CA GLU A 186 14.08 -14.48 -5.55
C GLU A 186 14.60 -14.80 -6.95
N ASN A 187 14.12 -15.90 -7.54
CA ASN A 187 14.49 -16.31 -8.90
C ASN A 187 13.99 -15.30 -9.95
N LEU A 188 12.76 -14.80 -9.79
CA LEU A 188 12.18 -13.78 -10.66
C LEU A 188 13.01 -12.49 -10.64
N ASN A 189 13.44 -12.04 -9.45
CA ASN A 189 14.27 -10.84 -9.29
C ASN A 189 15.61 -10.97 -10.02
N LYS A 190 16.26 -12.13 -9.92
CA LYS A 190 17.51 -12.40 -10.64
C LYS A 190 17.29 -12.37 -12.15
N LYS A 191 16.22 -13.00 -12.62
CA LYS A 191 15.89 -13.12 -14.05
C LYS A 191 15.50 -11.77 -14.68
N GLU A 192 14.61 -11.04 -14.04
CA GLU A 192 14.07 -9.77 -14.54
C GLU A 192 14.91 -8.57 -14.13
N LYS A 193 16.06 -8.79 -13.46
CA LYS A 193 16.96 -7.74 -12.94
C LYS A 193 16.22 -6.69 -12.13
N ILE A 194 15.24 -7.12 -11.34
CA ILE A 194 14.48 -6.25 -10.46
C ILE A 194 15.42 -5.86 -9.32
N GLY A 195 16.00 -4.67 -9.43
CA GLY A 195 16.86 -4.08 -8.41
C GLY A 195 16.06 -3.49 -7.26
N GLY A 196 16.72 -3.36 -6.10
CA GLY A 196 16.11 -2.86 -4.87
C GLY A 196 15.41 -1.51 -5.03
N SER A 197 14.49 -1.27 -4.14
CA SER A 197 13.65 -0.06 -4.05
C SER A 197 14.44 1.23 -4.21
N SER A 198 14.04 2.08 -5.16
CA SER A 198 14.55 3.46 -5.26
C SER A 198 14.08 4.36 -4.10
N PHE A 199 13.13 3.87 -3.31
CA PHE A 199 12.59 4.56 -2.15
C PHE A 199 13.44 4.22 -0.92
N ARG A 200 14.48 5.00 -0.71
CA ARG A 200 15.25 4.93 0.54
C ARG A 200 14.43 5.64 1.61
N ASP A 201 13.97 4.89 2.60
CA ASP A 201 13.63 5.46 3.89
C ASP A 201 14.90 6.19 4.38
N PRO A 202 14.88 7.50 4.63
CA PRO A 202 16.05 8.25 5.09
C PRO A 202 16.61 7.71 6.42
N TYR A 203 15.85 6.85 7.10
CA TYR A 203 16.24 6.16 8.34
C TYR A 203 16.63 4.70 8.14
N LYS A 204 16.50 4.14 6.91
CA LYS A 204 17.00 2.80 6.58
C LYS A 204 18.45 2.85 6.17
N MET A 205 19.22 1.92 6.70
CA MET A 205 20.56 1.62 6.17
C MET A 205 20.44 1.25 4.68
N SER A 206 21.38 1.69 3.85
CA SER A 206 21.56 1.13 2.51
C SER A 206 21.96 -0.34 2.61
N ASP A 207 21.74 -1.13 1.56
CA ASP A 207 22.14 -2.55 1.54
C ASP A 207 23.64 -2.71 1.85
N GLN A 208 24.47 -1.75 1.41
CA GLN A 208 25.90 -1.72 1.72
C GLN A 208 26.14 -1.42 3.21
N GLU A 209 25.46 -0.42 3.78
CA GLU A 209 25.57 -0.08 5.21
C GLU A 209 25.02 -1.21 6.08
N GLU A 210 23.97 -1.90 5.63
CA GLU A 210 23.41 -3.07 6.31
C GLU A 210 24.39 -4.25 6.26
N GLN A 211 25.03 -4.48 5.11
CA GLN A 211 26.04 -5.51 4.96
C GLN A 211 27.31 -5.22 5.79
N GLU A 212 27.76 -3.97 5.80
CA GLU A 212 28.87 -3.51 6.65
C GLU A 212 28.54 -3.70 8.14
N PHE A 213 27.32 -3.37 8.54
CA PHE A 213 26.82 -3.60 9.90
C PHE A 213 26.82 -5.10 10.25
N TYR A 214 26.23 -5.96 9.39
CA TYR A 214 26.25 -7.40 9.63
C TYR A 214 27.66 -7.97 9.69
N ASN A 215 28.55 -7.51 8.85
CA ASN A 215 29.97 -7.93 8.87
C ASN A 215 30.68 -7.48 10.15
N ALA A 216 30.35 -6.31 10.66
CA ALA A 216 30.90 -5.80 11.92
C ALA A 216 30.39 -6.55 13.13
N VAL A 217 29.13 -7.01 13.12
CA VAL A 217 28.48 -7.61 14.31
C VAL A 217 28.41 -9.14 14.26
N LYS A 218 28.60 -9.79 13.11
CA LYS A 218 28.42 -11.24 12.97
C LYS A 218 29.34 -12.09 13.86
N ASN A 219 30.47 -11.54 14.29
CA ASN A 219 31.47 -12.19 15.12
C ASN A 219 31.44 -11.71 16.57
N ILE A 220 30.45 -10.90 16.93
CA ILE A 220 30.34 -10.28 18.24
C ILE A 220 29.17 -10.94 18.96
N ASP A 221 29.49 -11.73 19.98
CA ASP A 221 28.49 -12.23 20.93
C ASP A 221 28.14 -11.08 21.86
N TYR A 222 27.05 -10.37 21.58
CA TYR A 222 26.64 -9.22 22.38
C TYR A 222 25.22 -9.39 22.88
N ASP A 223 25.00 -9.01 24.14
CA ASP A 223 23.65 -8.82 24.64
C ASP A 223 23.04 -7.56 23.99
N VAL A 224 21.91 -7.75 23.33
CA VAL A 224 21.14 -6.65 22.69
C VAL A 224 20.80 -5.54 23.69
N ASN A 225 20.76 -5.87 24.97
CA ASN A 225 20.47 -4.95 26.05
C ASN A 225 21.73 -4.22 26.57
N ASP A 226 22.94 -4.72 26.24
CA ASP A 226 24.19 -4.09 26.66
C ASP A 226 25.30 -4.10 25.62
N TYR A 227 25.03 -3.45 24.44
CA TYR A 227 26.06 -3.22 23.42
C TYR A 227 27.05 -2.10 23.81
N SER A 228 26.87 -1.42 24.95
CA SER A 228 27.71 -0.32 25.38
C SER A 228 29.17 -0.75 25.65
N GLU A 229 29.37 -2.04 25.94
CA GLU A 229 30.72 -2.63 26.11
C GLU A 229 31.40 -2.93 24.77
N ASP A 230 30.65 -3.01 23.65
CA ASP A 230 31.22 -3.31 22.37
C ASP A 230 31.71 -2.03 21.65
N ARG A 231 33.04 -1.83 21.71
CA ARG A 231 33.70 -0.66 21.11
C ARG A 231 33.52 -0.57 19.60
N ALA A 232 33.43 -1.69 18.89
CA ALA A 232 33.31 -1.71 17.44
C ALA A 232 31.88 -1.28 17.02
N LEU A 233 30.89 -1.83 17.69
CA LEU A 233 29.49 -1.47 17.48
C LEU A 233 29.24 0.00 17.84
N LYS A 234 29.75 0.43 19.00
CA LYS A 234 29.63 1.81 19.46
C LYS A 234 30.29 2.79 18.48
N LYS A 235 31.47 2.45 17.95
CA LYS A 235 32.14 3.27 16.93
C LYS A 235 31.33 3.34 15.65
N TYR A 236 30.82 2.19 15.15
CA TYR A 236 30.01 2.12 13.94
C TYR A 236 28.76 3.01 14.05
N PHE A 237 28.00 2.88 15.13
CA PHE A 237 26.81 3.72 15.34
C PHE A 237 27.15 5.19 15.53
N THR A 238 28.24 5.50 16.24
CA THR A 238 28.70 6.89 16.39
C THR A 238 29.02 7.52 15.03
N ASP A 239 29.74 6.81 14.16
CA ASP A 239 30.09 7.29 12.84
C ASP A 239 28.86 7.40 11.93
N TRP A 240 27.93 6.45 12.00
CA TRP A 240 26.66 6.48 11.28
C TRP A 240 25.78 7.67 11.68
N TYR A 241 25.64 7.94 13.00
CA TYR A 241 24.88 9.09 13.49
C TYR A 241 25.55 10.43 13.13
N ARG A 242 26.86 10.51 13.18
CA ARG A 242 27.57 11.72 12.72
C ARG A 242 27.31 12.03 11.27
N LYS A 243 27.29 11.01 10.41
CA LYS A 243 26.94 11.16 8.99
C LYS A 243 25.51 11.65 8.78
N LYS A 244 24.60 11.35 9.70
CA LYS A 244 23.18 11.75 9.65
C LYS A 244 22.88 13.06 10.39
N GLY A 245 23.90 13.71 11.00
CA GLY A 245 23.72 14.97 11.73
C GLY A 245 23.07 14.87 13.10
N GLU A 246 22.96 13.67 13.66
CA GLU A 246 22.40 13.42 14.99
C GLU A 246 23.49 13.06 15.99
N GLY A 247 23.54 13.74 17.15
CA GLY A 247 24.45 13.39 18.24
C GLY A 247 23.93 12.17 19.03
N PRO A 248 24.81 11.18 19.36
CA PRO A 248 24.36 10.01 20.08
C PRO A 248 24.29 10.27 21.59
N GLY A 249 23.14 9.95 22.18
CA GLY A 249 23.09 9.50 23.57
C GLY A 249 23.05 7.97 23.59
N ASP A 250 23.79 7.32 24.49
CA ASP A 250 23.88 5.85 24.55
C ASP A 250 22.49 5.19 24.65
N ASP A 251 21.55 5.79 25.39
CA ASP A 251 20.17 5.27 25.52
C ASP A 251 19.35 5.36 24.22
N LYS A 252 19.51 6.44 23.45
CA LYS A 252 18.87 6.55 22.12
C LYS A 252 19.42 5.50 21.16
N MET A 253 20.71 5.19 21.23
CA MET A 253 21.34 4.16 20.39
C MET A 253 20.81 2.77 20.75
N LYS A 254 20.71 2.44 22.06
CA LYS A 254 20.13 1.18 22.55
C LYS A 254 18.69 1.00 22.07
N GLN A 255 17.85 2.02 22.26
CA GLN A 255 16.46 1.99 21.83
C GLN A 255 16.31 1.81 20.31
N ARG A 256 17.16 2.46 19.51
CA ARG A 256 17.09 2.34 18.05
C ARG A 256 17.62 0.99 17.56
N LEU A 257 18.67 0.44 18.16
CA LEU A 257 19.14 -0.90 17.82
C LEU A 257 18.09 -1.97 18.14
N ALA A 258 17.52 -1.94 19.36
CA ALA A 258 16.43 -2.82 19.75
C ALA A 258 15.19 -2.64 18.86
N SER A 259 14.86 -1.41 18.51
CA SER A 259 13.74 -1.08 17.62
C SER A 259 14.00 -1.55 16.18
N HIS A 260 15.23 -1.41 15.67
CA HIS A 260 15.60 -1.87 14.33
C HIS A 260 15.52 -3.40 14.24
N ARG A 261 16.12 -4.13 15.20
CA ARG A 261 16.09 -5.59 15.24
C ARG A 261 14.67 -6.14 15.39
N SER A 262 13.93 -5.65 16.37
CA SER A 262 12.52 -6.05 16.57
C SER A 262 11.60 -5.61 15.44
N GLY A 263 11.92 -4.52 14.73
CA GLY A 263 11.26 -4.08 13.52
C GLY A 263 11.49 -5.05 12.37
N LYS A 264 12.74 -5.43 12.12
CA LYS A 264 13.11 -6.36 11.03
C LYS A 264 12.49 -7.74 11.25
N GLU A 265 12.57 -8.29 12.45
CA GLU A 265 11.93 -9.57 12.80
C GLU A 265 10.41 -9.51 12.63
N ARG A 266 9.77 -8.44 13.10
CA ARG A 266 8.33 -8.23 12.90
C ARG A 266 7.96 -8.10 11.44
N ASP A 267 8.75 -7.39 10.64
CA ASP A 267 8.49 -7.20 9.21
C ASP A 267 8.68 -8.51 8.44
N GLN A 268 9.66 -9.35 8.81
CA GLN A 268 9.84 -10.68 8.22
C GLN A 268 8.66 -11.60 8.56
N VAL A 269 8.22 -11.62 9.83
CA VAL A 269 7.04 -12.41 10.25
C VAL A 269 5.79 -11.94 9.52
N ARG A 270 5.56 -10.62 9.45
CA ARG A 270 4.41 -10.04 8.73
C ARG A 270 4.47 -10.33 7.24
N HIS A 271 5.65 -10.28 6.64
CA HIS A 271 5.82 -10.60 5.22
C HIS A 271 5.51 -12.05 4.94
N LYS A 272 6.07 -12.96 5.73
CA LYS A 272 5.76 -14.39 5.62
C LYS A 272 4.26 -14.64 5.75
N GLN A 273 3.62 -14.09 6.78
CA GLN A 273 2.18 -14.23 6.98
C GLN A 273 1.39 -13.68 5.79
N ALA A 274 1.78 -12.53 5.24
CA ALA A 274 1.12 -11.96 4.08
C ALA A 274 1.24 -12.88 2.84
N LEU A 275 2.36 -13.56 2.65
CA LEU A 275 2.54 -14.50 1.54
C LEU A 275 1.73 -15.79 1.75
N ASP A 276 1.62 -16.31 2.98
CA ASP A 276 0.78 -17.45 3.31
C ASP A 276 -0.71 -17.11 3.07
N ASP A 277 -1.17 -15.96 3.59
CA ASP A 277 -2.54 -15.48 3.37
C ASP A 277 -2.84 -15.28 1.87
N ILE A 278 -1.88 -14.78 1.09
CA ILE A 278 -2.01 -14.65 -0.37
C ILE A 278 -2.15 -16.01 -1.03
N ALA A 279 -1.34 -16.99 -0.62
CA ALA A 279 -1.46 -18.36 -1.13
C ALA A 279 -2.86 -18.92 -0.88
N ASP A 280 -3.37 -18.78 0.35
CA ASP A 280 -4.71 -19.23 0.72
C ASP A 280 -5.79 -18.51 -0.10
N MET A 281 -5.74 -17.19 -0.22
CA MET A 281 -6.69 -16.39 -1.00
C MET A 281 -6.72 -16.77 -2.49
N LEU A 282 -5.57 -17.09 -3.09
CA LEU A 282 -5.51 -17.46 -4.51
C LEU A 282 -6.22 -18.77 -4.81
N PHE A 283 -6.29 -19.69 -3.84
CA PHE A 283 -6.93 -20.99 -3.99
C PHE A 283 -8.31 -21.08 -3.29
N ASP A 284 -8.74 -20.05 -2.58
CA ASP A 284 -10.08 -20.00 -1.98
C ASP A 284 -11.15 -19.72 -3.05
N PRO A 285 -12.04 -20.68 -3.34
CA PRO A 285 -13.13 -20.49 -4.30
C PRO A 285 -14.07 -19.36 -3.90
N LEU A 286 -14.25 -19.12 -2.60
CA LEU A 286 -15.12 -18.05 -2.10
C LEU A 286 -14.50 -16.69 -2.35
N PHE A 287 -13.18 -16.56 -2.21
CA PHE A 287 -12.47 -15.34 -2.58
C PHE A 287 -12.57 -15.09 -4.08
N GLN A 288 -12.29 -16.10 -4.91
CA GLN A 288 -12.35 -15.99 -6.37
C GLN A 288 -13.76 -15.60 -6.86
N ALA A 289 -14.80 -16.14 -6.23
CA ALA A 289 -16.19 -15.79 -6.55
C ALA A 289 -16.55 -14.32 -6.24
N LYS A 290 -15.83 -13.67 -5.34
CA LYS A 290 -16.01 -12.23 -5.03
C LYS A 290 -15.43 -11.31 -6.10
N LEU A 291 -14.48 -11.80 -6.90
CA LEU A 291 -13.84 -11.05 -7.97
C LEU A 291 -14.73 -10.94 -9.20
N LEU A 292 -15.98 -10.50 -9.00
CA LEU A 292 -16.92 -10.27 -10.09
C LEU A 292 -16.38 -9.18 -11.01
N HIS A 293 -15.96 -9.59 -12.20
CA HIS A 293 -15.38 -8.69 -13.17
C HIS A 293 -16.44 -7.71 -13.71
N SER A 294 -16.20 -6.41 -13.53
CA SER A 294 -16.91 -5.34 -14.22
C SER A 294 -15.97 -4.69 -15.23
N THR A 295 -16.45 -4.43 -16.42
CA THR A 295 -15.70 -3.67 -17.44
C THR A 295 -15.57 -2.20 -17.03
N PRO A 296 -14.57 -1.45 -17.53
CA PRO A 296 -14.46 -0.02 -17.28
C PRO A 296 -15.75 0.75 -17.64
N ALA A 297 -16.40 0.43 -18.75
CA ALA A 297 -17.64 1.06 -19.19
C ALA A 297 -18.82 0.79 -18.24
N GLU A 298 -18.92 -0.44 -17.69
CA GLU A 298 -19.95 -0.76 -16.71
C GLU A 298 -19.71 -0.04 -15.36
N ILE A 299 -18.45 0.10 -14.98
CA ILE A 299 -18.06 0.84 -13.79
C ILE A 299 -18.37 2.31 -13.97
N ASP A 300 -17.97 2.89 -15.10
CA ASP A 300 -18.27 4.29 -15.42
C ASP A 300 -19.77 4.56 -15.36
N LYS A 301 -20.58 3.76 -16.01
CA LYS A 301 -22.04 3.88 -15.95
C LYS A 301 -22.60 3.86 -14.52
N LYS A 302 -22.05 2.99 -13.65
CA LYS A 302 -22.45 2.94 -12.24
C LYS A 302 -22.02 4.17 -11.47
N VAL A 303 -20.80 4.64 -11.73
CA VAL A 303 -20.24 5.87 -11.12
C VAL A 303 -21.05 7.10 -11.56
N GLN A 304 -21.38 7.24 -12.85
CA GLN A 304 -22.21 8.32 -13.35
C GLN A 304 -23.61 8.31 -12.70
N LYS A 305 -24.25 7.14 -12.62
CA LYS A 305 -25.52 6.98 -11.90
C LYS A 305 -25.41 7.36 -10.42
N PHE A 306 -24.27 7.08 -9.80
CA PHE A 306 -24.03 7.47 -8.41
C PHE A 306 -23.81 8.97 -8.27
N LEU A 307 -23.12 9.61 -9.22
CA LEU A 307 -22.81 11.04 -9.23
C LEU A 307 -24.03 11.91 -9.60
N SER A 308 -24.96 11.41 -10.41
CA SER A 308 -26.25 12.07 -10.69
C SER A 308 -27.17 12.06 -9.48
#